data_884d809787f88d626110055adbb12989
#
_entry.id   884d809787f88d626110055adbb12989
#
_cell.length_a   1.000
_cell.length_b   1.000
_cell.length_c   1.000
_cell.angle_alpha   90.00
_cell.angle_beta   90.00
_cell.angle_gamma   90.00
#
_symmetry.space_group_name_H-M   'P 1'
#
loop_
_entity.id
_entity.type
_entity.pdbx_description
1 polymer ?
#
loop_
_entity_poly.entity_id
_entity_poly.type
_entity_poly.pdbx_seq_one_letter_code
_entity_poly.pdbx_strand_id
1 'polypeptide(L)'
;MHENVSYFPTLTATEPEEISWETVTTTIRGEFLREKTEQYRKALAESNKQLMTSIKRSCPAIICQAKMEGGRSQVNIRKYTGTFMVDFDHVPPEKMTEAIIRTKNDKHTKLCYVTISGAGIRVIASVEGEVTNLNYNDAWRTVNEYYKNLLELEYDPKCISTTRVCGLAYDPNVYFNPIARRIRIRKFSNNKSSSRKGKGGGRPCKAKNVAAKVRKSVEGDGAVYADGTHNDYVSRCVYLMNRYGVDEDDCIEWAEKEFEDYERTHPKSIGQIVKSIYKSKADEHATIHVSNTKKVSISEIETYISDRFIIKRNMLSYQLEYFPKSDSEDFPYHADAKPQRVDDHFVNTLWRHMKKDGLTVETKDINNILGSDFVTDYHPFRSWIESLPAWDEETDYLRTFFSMVHCKDTSDEEFYFYARCWFLAMVASVLDEKVINHEILTFIGQQGTYKSSFMYNILPPILRDYYATKNNWYMLTKDDYIMLAENIMISLEEIDSMTTQEVNQLKAFTTEPHVKARPPYGRHQILMPRVASLCATGNNITFLSDHSGNRRWLPFLIDHIDNPWEAEIPYEGMYAQAIALIRRGEKFWLDGKQIQELNERNKAFLTPDPAKEMIVTFFTKPIGESVTP
;
A
#
# COMPACT_ATOMS: atom_id res chain seq x y z
N MET A 1 1.43 -32.79 30.07
CA MET A 1 2.44 -31.95 29.42
C MET A 1 1.90 -30.55 29.35
N HIS A 2 2.56 -29.57 29.97
CA HIS A 2 2.15 -28.19 29.88
C HIS A 2 2.37 -27.71 28.44
N GLU A 3 1.30 -27.23 27.79
CA GLU A 3 1.40 -26.64 26.46
C GLU A 3 2.05 -25.25 26.57
N ASN A 4 3.24 -25.09 26.01
CA ASN A 4 3.94 -23.81 25.95
C ASN A 4 3.56 -23.02 24.70
N VAL A 5 3.70 -21.69 24.79
CA VAL A 5 3.42 -20.73 23.70
C VAL A 5 4.67 -19.88 23.43
N SER A 6 4.86 -19.46 22.19
CA SER A 6 5.96 -18.55 21.82
C SER A 6 5.66 -17.13 22.32
N TYR A 7 6.47 -16.65 23.22
CA TYR A 7 6.38 -15.35 23.90
C TYR A 7 7.47 -14.40 23.41
N PHE A 8 7.16 -13.14 23.37
CA PHE A 8 8.05 -12.05 22.98
C PHE A 8 7.95 -10.97 24.07
N PRO A 9 9.06 -10.57 24.71
CA PRO A 9 9.04 -9.60 25.82
C PRO A 9 8.57 -8.19 25.39
N THR A 10 8.65 -7.89 24.10
CA THR A 10 8.04 -6.70 23.51
C THR A 10 7.39 -7.03 22.16
N LEU A 11 6.46 -6.20 21.70
CA LEU A 11 5.83 -6.39 20.38
C LEU A 11 6.87 -6.32 19.23
N THR A 12 8.02 -5.74 19.44
CA THR A 12 9.10 -5.59 18.45
C THR A 12 10.20 -6.63 18.59
N ALA A 13 10.22 -7.42 19.67
CA ALA A 13 11.21 -8.48 19.87
C ALA A 13 11.11 -9.52 18.76
N THR A 14 12.24 -10.02 18.30
CA THR A 14 12.33 -11.02 17.21
C THR A 14 12.59 -12.42 17.74
N GLU A 15 13.29 -12.55 18.86
CA GLU A 15 13.62 -13.84 19.46
C GLU A 15 12.47 -14.33 20.36
N PRO A 16 11.94 -15.55 20.12
CA PRO A 16 10.89 -16.13 20.93
C PRO A 16 11.44 -16.81 22.19
N GLU A 17 10.68 -16.67 23.27
CA GLU A 17 10.82 -17.49 24.48
C GLU A 17 9.65 -18.46 24.58
N GLU A 18 9.85 -19.66 25.13
CA GLU A 18 8.74 -20.59 25.40
C GLU A 18 8.27 -20.41 26.85
N ILE A 19 7.01 -19.99 27.04
CA ILE A 19 6.40 -19.87 28.36
C ILE A 19 5.09 -20.65 28.46
N SER A 20 4.66 -20.97 29.68
CA SER A 20 3.38 -21.65 29.90
C SER A 20 2.19 -20.69 29.77
N TRP A 21 1.00 -21.24 29.54
CA TRP A 21 -0.23 -20.43 29.52
C TRP A 21 -0.57 -19.81 30.88
N GLU A 22 -0.17 -20.46 31.96
CA GLU A 22 -0.27 -19.93 33.31
C GLU A 22 0.59 -18.66 33.45
N THR A 23 1.81 -18.69 32.92
CA THR A 23 2.71 -17.53 32.89
C THR A 23 2.11 -16.40 32.06
N VAL A 24 1.52 -16.68 30.88
CA VAL A 24 0.80 -15.68 30.09
C VAL A 24 -0.32 -15.02 30.90
N THR A 25 -1.10 -15.84 31.62
CA THR A 25 -2.22 -15.34 32.44
C THR A 25 -1.72 -14.44 33.59
N THR A 26 -0.63 -14.84 34.23
CA THR A 26 0.00 -14.04 35.28
C THR A 26 0.55 -12.73 34.73
N THR A 27 1.16 -12.76 33.55
CA THR A 27 1.65 -11.56 32.84
C THR A 27 0.51 -10.58 32.55
N ILE A 28 -0.65 -11.08 32.08
CA ILE A 28 -1.84 -10.25 31.80
C ILE A 28 -2.36 -9.56 33.06
N ARG A 29 -2.26 -10.19 34.24
CA ARG A 29 -2.65 -9.61 35.55
C ARG A 29 -1.55 -8.74 36.17
N GLY A 30 -0.34 -8.73 35.62
CA GLY A 30 0.84 -8.10 36.21
C GLY A 30 0.82 -6.57 36.16
N GLU A 31 1.48 -5.96 37.15
CA GLU A 31 1.56 -4.50 37.34
C GLU A 31 2.16 -3.79 36.12
N PHE A 32 3.18 -4.38 35.51
CA PHE A 32 3.80 -3.82 34.29
C PHE A 32 2.79 -3.58 33.16
N LEU A 33 1.91 -4.56 32.88
CA LEU A 33 0.86 -4.39 31.88
C LEU A 33 -0.25 -3.45 32.34
N ARG A 34 -0.50 -3.36 33.64
CA ARG A 34 -1.45 -2.39 34.20
C ARG A 34 -1.01 -0.98 33.90
N GLU A 35 0.22 -0.61 34.27
CA GLU A 35 0.78 0.72 33.99
C GLU A 35 0.73 1.05 32.48
N LYS A 36 1.16 0.12 31.62
CA LYS A 36 1.13 0.30 30.16
C LYS A 36 -0.27 0.48 29.62
N THR A 37 -1.23 -0.30 30.10
CA THR A 37 -2.62 -0.22 29.65
C THR A 37 -3.29 1.09 30.08
N GLU A 38 -3.03 1.56 31.29
CA GLU A 38 -3.51 2.85 31.80
C GLU A 38 -2.91 4.03 31.00
N GLN A 39 -1.59 4.01 30.77
CA GLN A 39 -0.90 4.99 29.92
C GLN A 39 -1.47 5.01 28.50
N TYR A 40 -1.71 3.83 27.92
CA TYR A 40 -2.29 3.73 26.59
C TYR A 40 -3.71 4.32 26.51
N ARG A 41 -4.56 4.01 27.49
CA ARG A 41 -5.95 4.52 27.54
C ARG A 41 -5.99 6.04 27.75
N LYS A 42 -5.05 6.57 28.54
CA LYS A 42 -4.87 8.02 28.66
C LYS A 42 -4.45 8.65 27.33
N ALA A 43 -3.43 8.11 26.66
CA ALA A 43 -3.00 8.57 25.37
C ALA A 43 -4.10 8.44 24.28
N LEU A 44 -4.97 7.42 24.38
CA LEU A 44 -6.13 7.26 23.51
C LEU A 44 -7.16 8.38 23.73
N ALA A 45 -7.45 8.74 24.99
CA ALA A 45 -8.35 9.85 25.32
C ALA A 45 -7.81 11.21 24.83
N GLU A 46 -6.50 11.36 24.83
CA GLU A 46 -5.78 12.55 24.33
C GLU A 46 -5.53 12.51 22.82
N SER A 47 -5.96 11.46 22.11
CA SER A 47 -5.73 11.23 20.68
C SER A 47 -4.24 11.23 20.26
N ASN A 48 -3.32 10.93 21.19
CA ASN A 48 -1.88 10.92 20.98
C ASN A 48 -1.42 9.61 20.32
N LYS A 49 -1.49 9.55 18.97
CA LYS A 49 -1.16 8.37 18.17
C LYS A 49 0.30 7.90 18.33
N GLN A 50 1.24 8.84 18.49
CA GLN A 50 2.67 8.49 18.63
C GLN A 50 2.91 7.76 19.95
N LEU A 51 2.38 8.30 21.05
CA LEU A 51 2.50 7.70 22.38
C LEU A 51 1.80 6.33 22.44
N MET A 52 0.58 6.22 21.85
CA MET A 52 -0.14 4.94 21.73
C MET A 52 0.70 3.87 21.02
N THR A 53 1.35 4.24 19.91
CA THR A 53 2.20 3.33 19.13
C THR A 53 3.43 2.90 19.94
N SER A 54 4.09 3.83 20.60
CA SER A 54 5.25 3.56 21.46
C SER A 54 4.91 2.60 22.60
N ILE A 55 3.80 2.84 23.30
CA ILE A 55 3.34 1.98 24.40
C ILE A 55 3.01 0.57 23.88
N LYS A 56 2.25 0.44 22.78
CA LYS A 56 1.99 -0.88 22.17
C LYS A 56 3.26 -1.65 21.84
N ARG A 57 4.27 -0.98 21.29
CA ARG A 57 5.56 -1.61 20.94
C ARG A 57 6.32 -2.14 22.15
N SER A 58 6.15 -1.52 23.30
CA SER A 58 6.81 -1.94 24.56
C SER A 58 6.05 -3.05 25.31
N CYS A 59 4.83 -3.39 24.92
CA CYS A 59 4.06 -4.46 25.54
C CYS A 59 4.51 -5.85 25.05
N PRO A 60 4.48 -6.87 25.91
CA PRO A 60 4.75 -8.24 25.53
C PRO A 60 3.67 -8.80 24.62
N ALA A 61 4.02 -9.85 23.88
CA ALA A 61 3.13 -10.49 22.94
C ALA A 61 3.40 -11.99 22.81
N ILE A 62 2.44 -12.73 22.25
CA ILE A 62 2.57 -14.16 21.98
C ILE A 62 2.22 -14.47 20.52
N ILE A 63 2.74 -15.57 20.02
CA ILE A 63 2.25 -16.24 18.81
C ILE A 63 1.66 -17.56 19.26
N CYS A 64 0.33 -17.67 19.27
CA CYS A 64 -0.37 -18.85 19.80
C CYS A 64 -0.55 -19.96 18.75
N GLN A 65 -0.59 -19.64 17.45
CA GLN A 65 -0.86 -20.57 16.36
C GLN A 65 0.34 -21.39 15.91
N ALA A 66 1.56 -20.97 16.28
CA ALA A 66 2.78 -21.67 15.92
C ALA A 66 3.84 -21.58 17.04
N LYS A 67 4.64 -22.63 17.18
CA LYS A 67 5.91 -22.58 17.91
C LYS A 67 6.98 -22.01 17.01
N MET A 68 7.63 -20.94 17.47
CA MET A 68 8.65 -20.22 16.74
C MET A 68 10.05 -20.56 17.26
N GLU A 69 11.05 -20.55 16.38
CA GLU A 69 12.45 -20.78 16.72
C GLU A 69 13.37 -19.87 15.89
N GLY A 70 14.26 -19.10 16.54
CA GLY A 70 15.23 -18.24 15.86
C GLY A 70 14.62 -17.07 15.08
N GLY A 71 13.40 -16.63 15.40
CA GLY A 71 12.77 -15.48 14.77
C GLY A 71 11.25 -15.55 14.63
N ARG A 72 10.68 -14.56 13.94
CA ARG A 72 9.22 -14.37 13.80
C ARG A 72 8.70 -14.54 12.38
N SER A 73 9.53 -14.94 11.45
CA SER A 73 9.13 -15.13 10.06
C SER A 73 8.54 -16.52 9.83
N GLN A 74 7.87 -16.72 8.71
CA GLN A 74 7.23 -17.99 8.38
C GLN A 74 8.22 -19.16 8.30
N VAL A 75 9.47 -18.92 7.93
CA VAL A 75 10.54 -19.92 7.89
C VAL A 75 10.99 -20.40 9.28
N ASN A 76 10.66 -19.63 10.32
CA ASN A 76 10.99 -19.92 11.73
C ASN A 76 9.91 -20.73 12.45
N ILE A 77 8.86 -21.16 11.75
CA ILE A 77 7.82 -22.02 12.32
C ILE A 77 8.36 -23.43 12.48
N ARG A 78 8.50 -23.87 13.74
CA ARG A 78 8.88 -25.23 14.08
C ARG A 78 7.71 -26.21 13.99
N LYS A 79 6.53 -25.78 14.51
CA LYS A 79 5.32 -26.61 14.54
C LYS A 79 4.08 -25.74 14.74
N TYR A 80 2.97 -26.08 14.09
CA TYR A 80 1.66 -25.51 14.41
C TYR A 80 1.13 -26.07 15.72
N THR A 81 0.53 -25.21 16.54
CA THR A 81 0.01 -25.62 17.88
C THR A 81 -1.43 -26.11 17.83
N GLY A 82 -2.17 -25.80 16.77
CA GLY A 82 -3.62 -25.99 16.72
C GLY A 82 -4.41 -25.03 17.62
N THR A 83 -3.77 -23.98 18.12
CA THR A 83 -4.40 -22.94 18.96
C THR A 83 -4.45 -21.64 18.18
N PHE A 84 -5.60 -20.98 18.16
CA PHE A 84 -5.87 -19.81 17.34
C PHE A 84 -6.43 -18.67 18.16
N MET A 85 -6.10 -17.45 17.74
CA MET A 85 -6.61 -16.21 18.26
C MET A 85 -7.80 -15.74 17.42
N VAL A 86 -8.85 -15.26 18.10
CA VAL A 86 -9.95 -14.48 17.53
C VAL A 86 -9.86 -13.08 18.11
N ASP A 87 -9.83 -12.08 17.24
CA ASP A 87 -9.71 -10.66 17.61
C ASP A 87 -11.00 -9.93 17.25
N PHE A 88 -11.71 -9.44 18.25
CA PHE A 88 -12.88 -8.60 18.08
C PHE A 88 -12.52 -7.18 18.45
N ASP A 89 -12.25 -6.36 17.46
CA ASP A 89 -11.98 -4.94 17.62
C ASP A 89 -13.27 -4.12 17.57
N HIS A 90 -13.29 -2.98 18.29
CA HIS A 90 -14.43 -2.04 18.29
C HIS A 90 -15.79 -2.68 18.66
N VAL A 91 -15.80 -3.53 19.69
CA VAL A 91 -17.03 -4.09 20.23
C VAL A 91 -17.90 -2.96 20.79
N PRO A 92 -19.20 -2.87 20.40
CA PRO A 92 -20.10 -1.85 20.93
C PRO A 92 -20.16 -1.93 22.46
N PRO A 93 -20.08 -0.80 23.19
CA PRO A 93 -20.05 -0.79 24.66
C PRO A 93 -21.20 -1.55 25.30
N GLU A 94 -22.40 -1.49 24.71
CA GLU A 94 -23.60 -2.19 25.17
C GLU A 94 -23.50 -3.72 25.04
N LYS A 95 -22.71 -4.23 24.09
CA LYS A 95 -22.48 -5.65 23.86
C LYS A 95 -21.27 -6.21 24.60
N MET A 96 -20.36 -5.35 25.10
CA MET A 96 -19.09 -5.76 25.68
C MET A 96 -19.26 -6.73 26.85
N THR A 97 -20.11 -6.39 27.82
CA THR A 97 -20.32 -7.21 29.02
C THR A 97 -20.94 -8.57 28.67
N GLU A 98 -21.92 -8.58 27.77
CA GLU A 98 -22.56 -9.84 27.34
C GLU A 98 -21.57 -10.72 26.56
N ALA A 99 -20.78 -10.16 25.65
CA ALA A 99 -19.77 -10.88 24.89
C ALA A 99 -18.71 -11.52 25.81
N ILE A 100 -18.24 -10.81 26.84
CA ILE A 100 -17.30 -11.35 27.84
C ILE A 100 -17.94 -12.53 28.60
N ILE A 101 -19.18 -12.39 29.05
CA ILE A 101 -19.90 -13.44 29.78
C ILE A 101 -20.09 -14.67 28.88
N ARG A 102 -20.60 -14.51 27.67
CA ARG A 102 -20.78 -15.60 26.71
C ARG A 102 -19.47 -16.33 26.42
N THR A 103 -18.39 -15.58 26.24
CA THR A 103 -17.05 -16.15 25.98
C THR A 103 -16.52 -16.95 27.18
N LYS A 104 -16.64 -16.42 28.40
CA LYS A 104 -16.19 -17.10 29.63
C LYS A 104 -16.97 -18.37 29.93
N ASN A 105 -18.25 -18.40 29.58
CA ASN A 105 -19.12 -19.56 29.79
C ASN A 105 -19.00 -20.62 28.69
N ASP A 106 -18.29 -20.32 27.60
CA ASP A 106 -18.13 -21.27 26.51
C ASP A 106 -17.06 -22.33 26.82
N LYS A 107 -17.41 -23.58 26.62
CA LYS A 107 -16.54 -24.74 26.92
C LYS A 107 -15.27 -24.83 26.09
N HIS A 108 -15.18 -24.11 24.96
CA HIS A 108 -14.06 -24.14 24.04
C HIS A 108 -13.08 -22.97 24.29
N THR A 109 -13.46 -21.99 25.10
CA THR A 109 -12.59 -20.84 25.41
C THR A 109 -11.44 -21.26 26.32
N LYS A 110 -10.21 -21.16 25.80
CA LYS A 110 -8.97 -21.41 26.55
C LYS A 110 -8.52 -20.17 27.31
N LEU A 111 -8.49 -19.01 26.64
CA LEU A 111 -8.13 -17.73 27.24
C LEU A 111 -9.05 -16.63 26.66
N CYS A 112 -9.44 -15.68 27.53
CA CYS A 112 -10.18 -14.49 27.09
C CYS A 112 -9.77 -13.29 27.94
N TYR A 113 -9.47 -12.15 27.28
CA TYR A 113 -9.15 -10.90 27.94
C TYR A 113 -9.54 -9.68 27.08
N VAL A 114 -9.69 -8.54 27.75
CA VAL A 114 -10.00 -7.26 27.10
C VAL A 114 -8.71 -6.66 26.51
N THR A 115 -8.80 -6.14 25.27
CA THR A 115 -7.65 -5.55 24.58
C THR A 115 -7.19 -4.24 25.23
N ILE A 116 -5.98 -3.77 24.90
CA ILE A 116 -5.35 -2.59 25.49
C ILE A 116 -6.18 -1.31 25.35
N SER A 117 -6.97 -1.20 24.28
CA SER A 117 -7.88 -0.06 24.06
C SER A 117 -9.08 -0.05 25.00
N GLY A 118 -9.41 -1.20 25.59
CA GLY A 118 -10.64 -1.38 26.35
C GLY A 118 -11.91 -1.57 25.51
N ALA A 119 -11.81 -1.47 24.18
CA ALA A 119 -12.93 -1.54 23.24
C ALA A 119 -12.92 -2.83 22.39
N GLY A 120 -12.19 -3.85 22.78
CA GLY A 120 -12.14 -5.14 22.08
C GLY A 120 -11.92 -6.32 23.02
N ILE A 121 -12.20 -7.51 22.51
CA ILE A 121 -12.04 -8.78 23.23
C ILE A 121 -11.15 -9.69 22.41
N ARG A 122 -10.23 -10.35 23.08
CA ARG A 122 -9.38 -11.36 22.47
C ARG A 122 -9.68 -12.72 23.05
N VAL A 123 -9.96 -13.66 22.17
CA VAL A 123 -10.33 -15.04 22.53
C VAL A 123 -9.31 -15.99 21.95
N ILE A 124 -8.90 -16.99 22.72
CA ILE A 124 -8.00 -18.06 22.27
C ILE A 124 -8.69 -19.40 22.49
N ALA A 125 -8.70 -20.22 21.45
CA ALA A 125 -9.24 -21.58 21.49
C ALA A 125 -8.42 -22.53 20.62
N SER A 126 -8.56 -23.83 20.86
CA SER A 126 -7.80 -24.88 20.18
C SER A 126 -8.71 -25.77 19.35
N VAL A 127 -8.16 -26.37 18.29
CA VAL A 127 -8.86 -27.35 17.44
C VAL A 127 -8.42 -28.79 17.72
N GLU A 128 -9.26 -29.76 17.35
CA GLU A 128 -8.94 -31.17 17.37
C GLU A 128 -8.07 -31.55 16.16
N GLY A 129 -7.13 -32.47 16.38
CA GLY A 129 -6.27 -33.02 15.34
C GLY A 129 -5.03 -32.17 15.06
N GLU A 130 -4.20 -32.66 14.15
CA GLU A 130 -2.96 -31.99 13.75
C GLU A 130 -3.24 -30.87 12.73
N VAL A 131 -2.64 -29.71 12.97
CA VAL A 131 -2.67 -28.58 12.03
C VAL A 131 -1.40 -28.58 11.20
N THR A 132 -1.59 -28.50 9.89
CA THR A 132 -0.53 -28.46 8.88
C THR A 132 -0.78 -27.28 7.92
N ASN A 133 0.16 -27.00 7.02
CA ASN A 133 -0.05 -25.99 5.96
C ASN A 133 -1.29 -26.26 5.11
N LEU A 134 -1.71 -27.52 4.96
CA LEU A 134 -2.84 -27.91 4.11
C LEU A 134 -4.21 -27.60 4.74
N ASN A 135 -4.32 -27.65 6.06
CA ASN A 135 -5.59 -27.44 6.77
C ASN A 135 -5.59 -26.22 7.69
N TYR A 136 -4.52 -25.43 7.73
CA TYR A 136 -4.39 -24.24 8.58
C TYR A 136 -5.56 -23.27 8.40
N ASN A 137 -5.91 -22.96 7.16
CA ASN A 137 -6.99 -22.00 6.85
C ASN A 137 -8.37 -22.52 7.32
N ASP A 138 -8.63 -23.83 7.17
CA ASP A 138 -9.86 -24.44 7.65
C ASP A 138 -9.90 -24.44 9.18
N ALA A 139 -8.79 -24.75 9.84
CA ALA A 139 -8.67 -24.72 11.29
C ALA A 139 -8.88 -23.31 11.86
N TRP A 140 -8.21 -22.31 11.28
CA TRP A 140 -8.35 -20.90 11.65
C TRP A 140 -9.81 -20.42 11.45
N ARG A 141 -10.40 -20.67 10.27
CA ARG A 141 -11.81 -20.33 10.00
C ARG A 141 -12.77 -21.01 10.96
N THR A 142 -12.52 -22.27 11.29
CA THR A 142 -13.37 -23.03 12.23
C THR A 142 -13.50 -22.30 13.56
N VAL A 143 -12.39 -21.82 14.12
CA VAL A 143 -12.38 -21.11 15.40
C VAL A 143 -13.05 -19.74 15.27
N ASN A 144 -12.69 -18.98 14.24
CA ASN A 144 -13.17 -17.61 14.07
C ASN A 144 -14.67 -17.57 13.76
N GLU A 145 -15.17 -18.44 12.86
CA GLU A 145 -16.62 -18.54 12.57
C GLU A 145 -17.41 -19.09 13.76
N TYR A 146 -16.82 -19.95 14.59
CA TYR A 146 -17.46 -20.40 15.81
C TYR A 146 -17.76 -19.23 16.75
N TYR A 147 -16.75 -18.41 17.07
CA TYR A 147 -16.92 -17.26 17.98
C TYR A 147 -17.70 -16.11 17.35
N LYS A 148 -17.59 -15.87 16.04
CA LYS A 148 -18.47 -14.96 15.32
C LYS A 148 -19.95 -15.29 15.56
N ASN A 149 -20.33 -16.56 15.40
CA ASN A 149 -21.71 -17.00 15.59
C ASN A 149 -22.13 -17.00 17.08
N LEU A 150 -21.19 -17.30 18.00
CA LEU A 150 -21.45 -17.28 19.43
C LEU A 150 -21.72 -15.86 19.96
N LEU A 151 -20.95 -14.89 19.48
CA LEU A 151 -20.97 -13.51 20.00
C LEU A 151 -21.78 -12.55 19.12
N GLU A 152 -22.15 -12.96 17.91
CA GLU A 152 -22.79 -12.11 16.89
C GLU A 152 -21.97 -10.84 16.58
N LEU A 153 -20.63 -11.02 16.53
CA LEU A 153 -19.64 -9.98 16.27
C LEU A 153 -18.76 -10.38 15.10
N GLU A 154 -18.27 -9.38 14.35
CA GLU A 154 -17.30 -9.60 13.26
C GLU A 154 -15.87 -9.63 13.82
N TYR A 155 -15.09 -10.62 13.42
CA TYR A 155 -13.67 -10.75 13.77
C TYR A 155 -12.76 -10.10 12.74
N ASP A 156 -11.50 -9.75 13.14
CA ASP A 156 -10.50 -9.22 12.20
C ASP A 156 -9.97 -10.33 11.27
N PRO A 157 -10.31 -10.32 9.96
CA PRO A 157 -9.87 -11.34 9.02
C PRO A 157 -8.36 -11.30 8.75
N LYS A 158 -7.66 -10.20 9.11
CA LYS A 158 -6.20 -10.06 8.98
C LYS A 158 -5.42 -10.93 9.97
N CYS A 159 -6.11 -11.49 10.97
CA CYS A 159 -5.50 -12.40 11.95
C CYS A 159 -5.25 -13.83 11.45
N ILE A 160 -5.51 -14.12 10.16
CA ILE A 160 -5.23 -15.42 9.52
C ILE A 160 -3.74 -15.76 9.39
N SER A 161 -2.85 -14.78 9.47
CA SER A 161 -1.39 -15.01 9.30
C SER A 161 -0.86 -15.99 10.35
N THR A 162 -0.07 -16.97 9.90
CA THR A 162 0.58 -17.99 10.74
C THR A 162 1.53 -17.41 11.78
N THR A 163 2.07 -16.21 11.53
CA THR A 163 3.00 -15.50 12.42
C THR A 163 2.37 -14.25 13.05
N ARG A 164 1.02 -14.18 13.06
CA ARG A 164 0.31 -13.05 13.67
C ARG A 164 0.59 -12.98 15.16
N VAL A 165 1.09 -11.85 15.60
CA VAL A 165 1.40 -11.58 17.00
C VAL A 165 0.16 -11.11 17.73
N CYS A 166 -0.06 -11.67 18.91
CA CYS A 166 -1.12 -11.35 19.83
C CYS A 166 -0.55 -10.51 20.98
N GLY A 167 -0.72 -9.18 20.94
CA GLY A 167 -0.26 -8.30 22.01
C GLY A 167 -1.04 -8.54 23.31
N LEU A 168 -0.33 -8.62 24.44
CA LEU A 168 -0.92 -8.76 25.74
C LEU A 168 -1.32 -7.40 26.33
N ALA A 169 -2.39 -7.37 27.11
CA ALA A 169 -2.90 -6.18 27.80
C ALA A 169 -3.38 -6.55 29.19
N TYR A 170 -3.38 -5.56 30.10
CA TYR A 170 -3.86 -5.79 31.45
C TYR A 170 -5.36 -6.05 31.50
N ASP A 171 -5.71 -7.17 32.09
CA ASP A 171 -7.08 -7.51 32.45
C ASP A 171 -7.07 -8.27 33.80
N PRO A 172 -7.53 -7.66 34.90
CA PRO A 172 -7.59 -8.32 36.21
C PRO A 172 -8.56 -9.51 36.21
N ASN A 173 -9.54 -9.49 35.27
CA ASN A 173 -10.56 -10.50 35.11
C ASN A 173 -10.28 -11.47 33.97
N VAL A 174 -9.01 -11.56 33.50
CA VAL A 174 -8.65 -12.52 32.45
C VAL A 174 -9.15 -13.93 32.80
N TYR A 175 -9.83 -14.55 31.83
CA TYR A 175 -10.30 -15.91 31.96
C TYR A 175 -9.28 -16.89 31.36
N PHE A 176 -9.00 -17.97 32.08
CA PHE A 176 -8.16 -19.05 31.60
C PHE A 176 -8.73 -20.41 31.99
N ASN A 177 -8.85 -21.30 31.00
CA ASN A 177 -9.31 -22.67 31.20
C ASN A 177 -8.29 -23.65 30.55
N PRO A 178 -7.42 -24.29 31.33
CA PRO A 178 -6.41 -25.23 30.82
C PRO A 178 -7.00 -26.51 30.21
N ILE A 179 -8.24 -26.85 30.56
CA ILE A 179 -8.96 -28.04 30.09
C ILE A 179 -10.05 -27.72 29.05
N ALA A 180 -9.97 -26.54 28.40
CA ALA A 180 -10.95 -26.14 27.38
C ALA A 180 -11.05 -27.22 26.28
N ARG A 181 -12.30 -27.53 25.89
CA ARG A 181 -12.56 -28.53 24.84
C ARG A 181 -12.10 -28.01 23.49
N ARG A 182 -11.45 -28.86 22.73
CA ARG A 182 -11.01 -28.51 21.36
C ARG A 182 -12.21 -28.51 20.41
N ILE A 183 -12.15 -27.61 19.39
CA ILE A 183 -13.19 -27.49 18.36
C ILE A 183 -12.82 -28.41 17.19
N ARG A 184 -13.76 -29.24 16.73
CA ARG A 184 -13.53 -30.10 15.57
C ARG A 184 -13.38 -29.26 14.30
N ILE A 185 -12.29 -29.45 13.55
CA ILE A 185 -12.02 -28.72 12.30
C ILE A 185 -13.15 -29.01 11.30
N ARG A 186 -13.73 -27.95 10.75
CA ARG A 186 -14.69 -28.00 9.65
C ARG A 186 -13.94 -27.71 8.34
N LYS A 187 -14.22 -28.47 7.31
CA LYS A 187 -13.75 -28.13 5.96
C LYS A 187 -14.63 -27.03 5.38
N PHE A 188 -14.05 -25.92 5.05
CA PHE A 188 -14.71 -24.83 4.35
C PHE A 188 -14.40 -24.97 2.86
N SER A 189 -15.37 -25.48 2.08
CA SER A 189 -15.25 -25.38 0.63
C SER A 189 -15.24 -23.88 0.24
N ASN A 190 -14.33 -23.48 -0.63
CA ASN A 190 -14.26 -22.10 -1.17
C ASN A 190 -15.44 -21.84 -2.11
N ASN A 191 -16.67 -21.93 -1.62
CA ASN A 191 -17.87 -21.56 -2.36
C ASN A 191 -18.56 -20.40 -1.64
N LYS A 192 -18.28 -19.17 -2.12
CA LYS A 192 -19.27 -18.11 -2.02
C LYS A 192 -20.37 -18.42 -3.03
N SER A 193 -21.37 -19.15 -2.60
CA SER A 193 -22.66 -19.20 -3.29
C SER A 193 -23.78 -19.13 -2.26
N SER A 194 -24.56 -18.06 -2.40
CA SER A 194 -25.83 -17.84 -1.75
C SER A 194 -26.69 -19.09 -1.76
N SER A 195 -27.20 -19.45 -0.59
CA SER A 195 -28.26 -20.43 -0.40
C SER A 195 -29.48 -20.11 -1.28
N ARG A 196 -29.67 -20.85 -2.33
CA ARG A 196 -30.98 -21.11 -2.90
C ARG A 196 -31.10 -22.62 -3.06
N LYS A 197 -31.96 -23.23 -2.23
CA LYS A 197 -32.53 -24.55 -2.50
C LYS A 197 -33.27 -24.48 -3.84
N GLY A 198 -32.69 -25.07 -4.86
CA GLY A 198 -33.28 -25.24 -6.18
C GLY A 198 -32.89 -26.62 -6.70
N LYS A 199 -33.87 -27.43 -7.00
CA LYS A 199 -33.74 -28.74 -7.61
C LYS A 199 -32.77 -28.72 -8.76
N GLY A 200 -31.86 -29.70 -8.82
CA GLY A 200 -30.88 -29.88 -9.87
C GLY A 200 -31.50 -29.93 -11.27
N GLY A 201 -30.95 -29.12 -12.12
CA GLY A 201 -31.18 -29.05 -13.57
C GLY A 201 -29.93 -28.50 -14.23
N GLY A 202 -28.76 -29.11 -13.96
CA GLY A 202 -27.57 -28.90 -14.79
C GLY A 202 -27.80 -29.53 -16.15
N ARG A 203 -27.48 -28.83 -17.26
CA ARG A 203 -27.46 -29.45 -18.59
C ARG A 203 -26.58 -30.69 -18.55
N PRO A 204 -27.03 -31.85 -19.04
CA PRO A 204 -26.26 -33.08 -19.02
C PRO A 204 -24.90 -32.88 -19.70
N CYS A 205 -23.84 -33.29 -19.02
CA CYS A 205 -22.49 -33.26 -19.58
C CYS A 205 -22.32 -34.42 -20.57
N LYS A 206 -21.91 -34.16 -21.81
CA LYS A 206 -21.67 -35.20 -22.79
C LYS A 206 -20.35 -35.93 -22.55
N ALA A 207 -20.34 -37.27 -22.64
CA ALA A 207 -19.16 -38.12 -22.41
C ALA A 207 -17.92 -37.65 -23.20
N LYS A 208 -18.08 -37.29 -24.49
CA LYS A 208 -17.00 -36.78 -25.36
C LYS A 208 -16.27 -35.52 -24.79
N ASN A 209 -16.94 -34.71 -23.95
CA ASN A 209 -16.38 -33.45 -23.43
C ASN A 209 -15.45 -33.70 -22.23
N VAL A 210 -15.56 -34.86 -21.58
CA VAL A 210 -14.79 -35.20 -20.38
C VAL A 210 -13.90 -36.43 -20.57
N ALA A 211 -14.06 -37.18 -21.63
CA ALA A 211 -13.37 -38.44 -21.92
C ALA A 211 -11.84 -38.34 -21.70
N ALA A 212 -11.19 -37.35 -22.31
CA ALA A 212 -9.73 -37.16 -22.18
C ALA A 212 -9.30 -36.87 -20.72
N LYS A 213 -10.10 -36.13 -19.95
CA LYS A 213 -9.83 -35.82 -18.54
C LYS A 213 -10.02 -37.06 -17.67
N VAL A 214 -11.05 -37.85 -17.95
CA VAL A 214 -11.34 -39.09 -17.25
C VAL A 214 -10.18 -40.08 -17.44
N ARG A 215 -9.76 -40.33 -18.69
CA ARG A 215 -8.63 -41.22 -18.99
C ARG A 215 -7.35 -40.76 -18.30
N LYS A 216 -6.97 -39.50 -18.46
CA LYS A 216 -5.79 -38.94 -17.81
C LYS A 216 -5.82 -39.05 -16.28
N SER A 217 -6.99 -38.93 -15.67
CA SER A 217 -7.12 -39.08 -14.23
C SER A 217 -6.95 -40.55 -13.79
N VAL A 218 -7.56 -41.49 -14.53
CA VAL A 218 -7.49 -42.93 -14.23
C VAL A 218 -6.07 -43.47 -14.43
N GLU A 219 -5.39 -43.02 -15.49
CA GLU A 219 -3.99 -43.34 -15.78
C GLU A 219 -3.01 -42.72 -14.77
N GLY A 220 -3.30 -41.47 -14.32
CA GLY A 220 -2.54 -40.76 -13.29
C GLY A 220 -2.60 -41.44 -11.92
N ASP A 221 -3.68 -42.19 -11.65
CA ASP A 221 -3.84 -43.03 -10.45
C ASP A 221 -3.21 -44.42 -10.61
N GLY A 222 -2.44 -44.66 -11.68
CA GLY A 222 -1.68 -45.86 -11.94
C GLY A 222 -2.50 -47.02 -12.53
N ALA A 223 -3.72 -46.79 -12.98
CA ALA A 223 -4.50 -47.84 -13.67
C ALA A 223 -4.08 -47.94 -15.14
N VAL A 224 -3.90 -49.17 -15.60
CA VAL A 224 -3.51 -49.46 -16.98
C VAL A 224 -4.59 -50.33 -17.65
N TYR A 225 -4.95 -49.96 -18.87
CA TYR A 225 -5.84 -50.77 -19.71
C TYR A 225 -5.06 -51.88 -20.35
N ALA A 226 -5.06 -53.10 -19.74
CA ALA A 226 -4.31 -54.25 -20.19
C ALA A 226 -5.03 -55.55 -19.82
N ASP A 227 -4.60 -56.69 -20.42
CA ASP A 227 -5.16 -58.02 -20.13
C ASP A 227 -5.20 -58.29 -18.62
N GLY A 228 -6.37 -58.67 -18.11
CA GLY A 228 -6.62 -58.94 -16.71
C GLY A 228 -7.02 -57.71 -15.88
N THR A 229 -6.86 -56.48 -16.39
CA THR A 229 -7.23 -55.22 -15.68
C THR A 229 -8.33 -54.40 -16.38
N HIS A 230 -8.81 -54.84 -17.55
CA HIS A 230 -9.81 -54.11 -18.34
C HIS A 230 -11.05 -53.72 -17.53
N ASN A 231 -11.61 -54.66 -16.76
CA ASN A 231 -12.81 -54.40 -15.98
C ASN A 231 -12.63 -53.31 -14.90
N ASP A 232 -11.49 -53.33 -14.20
CA ASP A 232 -11.17 -52.28 -13.22
C ASP A 232 -10.98 -50.93 -13.86
N TYR A 233 -10.23 -50.87 -15.00
CA TYR A 233 -10.03 -49.62 -15.72
C TYR A 233 -11.34 -49.01 -16.25
N VAL A 234 -12.18 -49.84 -16.91
CA VAL A 234 -13.50 -49.39 -17.40
C VAL A 234 -14.37 -48.93 -16.25
N SER A 235 -14.39 -49.66 -15.15
CA SER A 235 -15.17 -49.30 -13.97
C SER A 235 -14.76 -47.95 -13.37
N ARG A 236 -13.47 -47.66 -13.30
CA ARG A 236 -12.96 -46.36 -12.83
C ARG A 236 -13.30 -45.21 -13.79
N CYS A 237 -13.21 -45.44 -15.10
CA CYS A 237 -13.63 -44.46 -16.09
C CYS A 237 -15.13 -44.16 -15.97
N VAL A 238 -15.97 -45.17 -15.90
CA VAL A 238 -17.42 -45.03 -15.77
C VAL A 238 -17.80 -44.33 -14.43
N TYR A 239 -17.13 -44.66 -13.35
CA TYR A 239 -17.34 -43.97 -12.06
C TYR A 239 -17.03 -42.46 -12.15
N LEU A 240 -15.94 -42.08 -12.82
CA LEU A 240 -15.64 -40.67 -13.03
C LEU A 240 -16.63 -40.01 -13.99
N MET A 241 -17.09 -40.70 -15.05
CA MET A 241 -18.16 -40.19 -15.93
C MET A 241 -19.43 -39.88 -15.15
N ASN A 242 -19.87 -40.78 -14.26
CA ASN A 242 -21.01 -40.55 -13.38
C ASN A 242 -20.79 -39.28 -12.52
N ARG A 243 -19.62 -39.12 -11.90
CA ARG A 243 -19.31 -37.94 -11.06
C ARG A 243 -19.24 -36.65 -11.87
N TYR A 244 -18.88 -36.70 -13.15
CA TYR A 244 -18.94 -35.56 -14.06
C TYR A 244 -20.36 -35.23 -14.56
N GLY A 245 -21.37 -36.01 -14.18
CA GLY A 245 -22.77 -35.80 -14.56
C GLY A 245 -23.05 -36.14 -16.02
N VAL A 246 -22.32 -37.10 -16.58
CA VAL A 246 -22.65 -37.70 -17.88
C VAL A 246 -23.89 -38.55 -17.74
N ASP A 247 -24.81 -38.45 -18.68
CA ASP A 247 -26.02 -39.28 -18.73
C ASP A 247 -25.66 -40.77 -18.88
N GLU A 248 -26.45 -41.67 -18.30
CA GLU A 248 -26.17 -43.11 -18.28
C GLU A 248 -26.07 -43.67 -19.71
N ASP A 249 -27.04 -43.28 -20.59
CA ASP A 249 -27.07 -43.77 -21.97
C ASP A 249 -25.88 -43.21 -22.80
N ASP A 250 -25.51 -41.93 -22.61
CA ASP A 250 -24.35 -41.30 -23.26
C ASP A 250 -23.02 -41.92 -22.77
N CYS A 251 -22.99 -42.34 -21.52
CA CYS A 251 -21.83 -43.07 -20.95
C CYS A 251 -21.72 -44.47 -21.54
N ILE A 252 -22.83 -45.19 -21.74
CA ILE A 252 -22.84 -46.51 -22.36
C ILE A 252 -22.32 -46.39 -23.82
N GLU A 253 -22.91 -45.50 -24.61
CA GLU A 253 -22.51 -45.30 -26.01
C GLU A 253 -21.02 -44.94 -26.14
N TRP A 254 -20.52 -44.08 -25.29
CA TRP A 254 -19.09 -43.71 -25.26
C TRP A 254 -18.22 -44.90 -24.87
N ALA A 255 -18.55 -45.62 -23.81
CA ALA A 255 -17.71 -46.69 -23.28
C ALA A 255 -17.68 -47.91 -24.20
N GLU A 256 -18.80 -48.26 -24.83
CA GLU A 256 -18.86 -49.35 -25.80
C GLU A 256 -17.98 -49.05 -27.06
N LYS A 257 -17.95 -47.81 -27.49
CA LYS A 257 -17.09 -47.37 -28.59
C LYS A 257 -15.62 -47.27 -28.19
N GLU A 258 -15.33 -46.72 -27.02
CA GLU A 258 -13.96 -46.49 -26.53
C GLU A 258 -13.23 -47.78 -26.16
N PHE A 259 -13.97 -48.80 -25.69
CA PHE A 259 -13.48 -50.10 -25.26
C PHE A 259 -14.07 -51.23 -26.09
N GLU A 260 -14.15 -51.02 -27.42
CA GLU A 260 -14.78 -51.94 -28.37
C GLU A 260 -14.18 -53.36 -28.33
N ASP A 261 -12.86 -53.50 -28.13
CA ASP A 261 -12.16 -54.75 -28.00
C ASP A 261 -12.59 -55.56 -26.76
N TYR A 262 -12.84 -54.90 -25.65
CA TYR A 262 -13.38 -55.51 -24.44
C TYR A 262 -14.82 -55.92 -24.59
N GLU A 263 -15.69 -55.08 -25.18
CA GLU A 263 -17.10 -55.38 -25.45
C GLU A 263 -17.23 -56.54 -26.43
N ARG A 264 -16.33 -56.66 -27.41
CA ARG A 264 -16.33 -57.74 -28.39
C ARG A 264 -16.03 -59.09 -27.77
N THR A 265 -15.11 -59.13 -26.77
CA THR A 265 -14.73 -60.34 -26.05
C THR A 265 -15.69 -60.67 -24.90
N HIS A 266 -16.40 -59.69 -24.35
CA HIS A 266 -17.34 -59.77 -23.23
C HIS A 266 -18.66 -59.03 -23.54
N PRO A 267 -19.50 -59.56 -24.48
CA PRO A 267 -20.69 -58.83 -24.96
C PRO A 267 -21.64 -58.42 -23.82
N LYS A 268 -22.13 -57.18 -23.90
CA LYS A 268 -23.02 -56.53 -22.91
C LYS A 268 -22.40 -56.27 -21.53
N SER A 269 -21.10 -56.51 -21.32
CA SER A 269 -20.45 -56.29 -20.06
C SER A 269 -20.29 -54.82 -19.69
N ILE A 270 -19.99 -53.98 -20.66
CA ILE A 270 -19.84 -52.51 -20.46
C ILE A 270 -21.17 -51.91 -20.00
N GLY A 271 -22.25 -52.18 -20.70
CA GLY A 271 -23.59 -51.74 -20.30
C GLY A 271 -24.00 -52.20 -18.88
N GLN A 272 -23.59 -53.41 -18.45
CA GLN A 272 -23.81 -53.88 -17.11
C GLN A 272 -22.95 -53.14 -16.06
N ILE A 273 -21.69 -52.85 -16.39
CA ILE A 273 -20.79 -52.08 -15.51
C ILE A 273 -21.33 -50.66 -15.33
N VAL A 274 -21.75 -49.99 -16.40
CA VAL A 274 -22.32 -48.64 -16.33
C VAL A 274 -23.55 -48.61 -15.46
N LYS A 275 -24.56 -49.49 -15.73
CA LYS A 275 -25.78 -49.55 -14.94
C LYS A 275 -25.53 -49.88 -13.46
N SER A 276 -24.58 -50.76 -13.18
CA SER A 276 -24.25 -51.12 -11.80
C SER A 276 -23.64 -49.91 -11.06
N ILE A 277 -22.73 -49.18 -11.67
CA ILE A 277 -22.06 -48.01 -11.07
C ILE A 277 -23.04 -46.85 -10.91
N TYR A 278 -23.82 -46.52 -11.94
CA TYR A 278 -24.81 -45.44 -11.87
C TYR A 278 -25.89 -45.72 -10.79
N LYS A 279 -26.28 -46.96 -10.62
CA LYS A 279 -27.23 -47.38 -9.57
C LYS A 279 -26.59 -47.32 -8.16
N SER A 280 -25.38 -47.87 -7.99
CA SER A 280 -24.69 -47.95 -6.71
C SER A 280 -24.10 -46.61 -6.24
N LYS A 281 -23.86 -45.68 -7.14
CA LYS A 281 -23.24 -44.37 -6.94
C LYS A 281 -24.10 -43.21 -7.43
N ALA A 282 -25.42 -43.37 -7.32
CA ALA A 282 -26.40 -42.36 -7.74
C ALA A 282 -26.30 -41.06 -6.93
N ASP A 283 -25.92 -41.17 -5.65
CA ASP A 283 -25.68 -40.04 -4.76
C ASP A 283 -24.42 -39.22 -5.11
N GLU A 284 -23.50 -39.82 -5.85
CA GLU A 284 -22.28 -39.16 -6.33
C GLU A 284 -22.41 -38.58 -7.78
N HIS A 285 -23.58 -38.72 -8.42
CA HIS A 285 -23.83 -38.20 -9.76
C HIS A 285 -23.68 -36.66 -9.81
N ALA A 286 -22.94 -36.15 -10.84
CA ALA A 286 -22.69 -34.72 -11.07
C ALA A 286 -22.02 -33.98 -9.88
N THR A 287 -21.23 -34.69 -9.08
CA THR A 287 -20.46 -34.08 -7.98
C THR A 287 -19.20 -33.35 -8.44
N ILE A 288 -18.69 -33.64 -9.64
CA ILE A 288 -17.56 -32.95 -10.26
C ILE A 288 -18.10 -31.99 -11.32
N HIS A 289 -18.07 -30.69 -11.04
CA HIS A 289 -18.45 -29.68 -12.01
C HIS A 289 -17.33 -29.49 -13.03
N VAL A 290 -17.58 -29.79 -14.30
CA VAL A 290 -16.73 -29.32 -15.40
C VAL A 290 -17.06 -27.86 -15.61
N SER A 291 -16.23 -26.96 -15.13
CA SER A 291 -16.25 -25.58 -15.59
C SER A 291 -15.80 -25.58 -17.07
N ASN A 292 -16.74 -25.59 -18.00
CA ASN A 292 -16.48 -25.29 -19.41
C ASN A 292 -16.22 -23.78 -19.59
N THR A 293 -15.42 -23.20 -18.73
CA THR A 293 -14.95 -21.85 -18.91
C THR A 293 -13.69 -21.94 -19.76
N LYS A 294 -13.85 -21.65 -21.03
CA LYS A 294 -12.72 -21.33 -21.92
C LYS A 294 -11.89 -20.29 -21.17
N LYS A 295 -10.66 -20.64 -20.80
CA LYS A 295 -9.77 -19.69 -20.16
C LYS A 295 -9.64 -18.52 -21.12
N VAL A 296 -10.00 -17.33 -20.67
CA VAL A 296 -9.92 -16.10 -21.46
C VAL A 296 -8.47 -15.91 -21.88
N SER A 297 -8.24 -15.65 -23.15
CA SER A 297 -6.88 -15.36 -23.64
C SER A 297 -6.40 -14.00 -23.15
N ILE A 298 -5.10 -13.80 -23.08
CA ILE A 298 -4.50 -12.49 -22.73
C ILE A 298 -5.03 -11.41 -23.66
N SER A 299 -5.10 -11.68 -24.98
CA SER A 299 -5.59 -10.72 -25.98
C SER A 299 -7.06 -10.33 -25.76
N GLU A 300 -7.92 -11.24 -25.29
CA GLU A 300 -9.31 -10.91 -24.96
C GLU A 300 -9.40 -9.98 -23.74
N ILE A 301 -8.50 -10.14 -22.76
CA ILE A 301 -8.43 -9.25 -21.60
C ILE A 301 -7.91 -7.87 -22.00
N GLU A 302 -6.84 -7.82 -22.81
CA GLU A 302 -6.26 -6.58 -23.34
C GLU A 302 -7.27 -5.79 -24.17
N THR A 303 -8.00 -6.47 -25.05
CA THR A 303 -9.08 -5.86 -25.84
C THR A 303 -10.16 -5.30 -24.94
N TYR A 304 -10.62 -6.07 -23.93
CA TYR A 304 -11.64 -5.63 -22.99
C TYR A 304 -11.23 -4.36 -22.24
N ILE A 305 -9.95 -4.28 -21.82
CA ILE A 305 -9.40 -3.11 -21.13
C ILE A 305 -9.27 -1.94 -22.11
N SER A 306 -8.64 -2.16 -23.27
CA SER A 306 -8.36 -1.09 -24.24
C SER A 306 -9.61 -0.51 -24.88
N ASP A 307 -10.72 -1.25 -24.99
CA ASP A 307 -12.00 -0.72 -25.47
C ASP A 307 -12.62 0.30 -24.50
N ARG A 308 -12.32 0.18 -23.21
CA ARG A 308 -12.96 0.98 -22.13
C ARG A 308 -12.06 2.04 -21.53
N PHE A 309 -10.75 1.81 -21.54
CA PHE A 309 -9.77 2.66 -20.85
C PHE A 309 -8.55 2.92 -21.70
N ILE A 310 -7.96 4.09 -21.51
CA ILE A 310 -6.56 4.35 -21.83
C ILE A 310 -5.82 4.24 -20.52
N ILE A 311 -4.89 3.30 -20.40
CA ILE A 311 -4.07 3.12 -19.20
C ILE A 311 -2.64 3.53 -19.51
N LYS A 312 -2.07 4.40 -18.68
CA LYS A 312 -0.71 4.89 -18.82
C LYS A 312 0.04 4.82 -17.52
N ARG A 313 1.35 4.65 -17.58
CA ARG A 313 2.24 4.80 -16.44
C ARG A 313 2.75 6.22 -16.38
N ASN A 314 2.44 6.89 -15.27
CA ASN A 314 2.95 8.23 -14.99
C ASN A 314 4.44 8.16 -14.58
N MET A 315 5.30 8.83 -15.33
CA MET A 315 6.76 8.79 -15.13
C MET A 315 7.25 9.70 -14.00
N LEU A 316 6.38 10.53 -13.41
CA LEU A 316 6.69 11.27 -12.18
C LEU A 316 6.33 10.46 -10.93
N SER A 317 5.07 10.04 -10.81
CA SER A 317 4.60 9.30 -9.63
C SER A 317 4.89 7.81 -9.70
N TYR A 318 5.33 7.29 -10.84
CA TYR A 318 5.50 5.86 -11.15
C TYR A 318 4.23 5.02 -10.91
N GLN A 319 3.07 5.68 -10.86
CA GLN A 319 1.77 5.04 -10.68
C GLN A 319 1.09 4.80 -12.02
N LEU A 320 0.24 3.78 -12.05
CA LEU A 320 -0.64 3.57 -13.18
C LEU A 320 -1.86 4.47 -13.05
N GLU A 321 -2.24 5.08 -14.16
CA GLU A 321 -3.38 5.97 -14.27
C GLU A 321 -4.27 5.52 -15.42
N TYR A 322 -5.58 5.70 -15.27
CA TYR A 322 -6.54 5.37 -16.31
C TYR A 322 -7.41 6.56 -16.67
N PHE A 323 -7.79 6.58 -17.94
CA PHE A 323 -8.71 7.54 -18.54
C PHE A 323 -9.87 6.72 -19.11
N PRO A 324 -11.10 6.84 -18.60
CA PRO A 324 -12.28 6.20 -19.20
C PRO A 324 -12.49 6.70 -20.64
N LYS A 325 -12.86 5.82 -21.56
CA LYS A 325 -13.20 6.19 -22.95
C LYS A 325 -14.68 6.49 -23.15
N SER A 326 -15.51 6.03 -22.24
CA SER A 326 -16.95 6.24 -22.26
C SER A 326 -17.47 6.35 -20.82
N ASP A 327 -18.58 7.04 -20.68
CA ASP A 327 -19.25 7.19 -19.38
C ASP A 327 -19.90 5.89 -18.95
N SER A 328 -19.66 5.50 -17.69
CA SER A 328 -20.31 4.37 -17.04
C SER A 328 -20.55 4.67 -15.56
N GLU A 329 -21.53 4.01 -14.97
CA GLU A 329 -21.93 4.22 -13.56
C GLU A 329 -20.74 3.97 -12.59
N ASP A 330 -19.91 2.96 -12.90
CA ASP A 330 -18.74 2.59 -12.08
C ASP A 330 -17.43 3.34 -12.47
N PHE A 331 -17.38 3.93 -13.70
CA PHE A 331 -16.23 4.65 -14.25
C PHE A 331 -16.71 5.90 -15.00
N PRO A 332 -17.04 6.99 -14.30
CA PRO A 332 -17.56 8.20 -14.93
C PRO A 332 -16.52 8.84 -15.88
N TYR A 333 -16.98 9.19 -17.08
CA TYR A 333 -16.20 9.92 -18.06
C TYR A 333 -16.53 11.41 -17.99
N HIS A 334 -15.51 12.22 -17.85
CA HIS A 334 -15.61 13.67 -18.02
C HIS A 334 -14.52 14.10 -18.99
N ALA A 335 -14.87 14.85 -20.02
CA ALA A 335 -13.92 15.26 -21.08
C ALA A 335 -12.68 15.99 -20.52
N ASP A 336 -12.86 16.73 -19.42
CA ASP A 336 -11.82 17.47 -18.70
C ASP A 336 -11.35 16.75 -17.42
N ALA A 337 -11.68 15.45 -17.27
CA ALA A 337 -11.34 14.71 -16.05
C ALA A 337 -9.83 14.49 -15.95
N LYS A 338 -9.31 14.77 -14.76
CA LYS A 338 -7.96 14.34 -14.39
C LYS A 338 -7.86 12.82 -14.47
N PRO A 339 -6.68 12.27 -14.84
CA PRO A 339 -6.44 10.83 -14.79
C PRO A 339 -6.72 10.30 -13.38
N GLN A 340 -7.32 9.12 -13.32
CA GLN A 340 -7.61 8.45 -12.07
C GLN A 340 -6.56 7.35 -11.81
N ARG A 341 -6.22 7.12 -10.55
CA ARG A 341 -5.23 6.11 -10.19
C ARG A 341 -5.79 4.70 -10.34
N VAL A 342 -4.99 3.82 -10.91
CA VAL A 342 -5.25 2.38 -10.89
C VAL A 342 -4.90 1.85 -9.51
N ASP A 343 -5.91 1.60 -8.70
CA ASP A 343 -5.80 1.05 -7.36
C ASP A 343 -6.48 -0.34 -7.27
N ASP A 344 -6.50 -0.92 -6.09
CA ASP A 344 -7.18 -2.20 -5.85
C ASP A 344 -8.68 -2.12 -6.15
N HIS A 345 -9.31 -0.95 -5.95
CA HIS A 345 -10.72 -0.76 -6.27
C HIS A 345 -10.96 -0.86 -7.79
N PHE A 346 -10.14 -0.19 -8.59
CA PHE A 346 -10.20 -0.27 -10.05
C PHE A 346 -10.04 -1.72 -10.53
N VAL A 347 -8.98 -2.41 -10.09
CA VAL A 347 -8.70 -3.80 -10.52
C VAL A 347 -9.85 -4.75 -10.13
N ASN A 348 -10.38 -4.63 -8.92
CA ASN A 348 -11.47 -5.46 -8.44
C ASN A 348 -12.80 -5.14 -9.14
N THR A 349 -13.06 -3.88 -9.46
CA THR A 349 -14.25 -3.45 -10.23
C THR A 349 -14.18 -3.97 -11.66
N LEU A 350 -13.03 -3.82 -12.32
CA LEU A 350 -12.79 -4.36 -13.66
C LEU A 350 -12.96 -5.88 -13.69
N TRP A 351 -12.37 -6.60 -12.73
CA TRP A 351 -12.55 -8.04 -12.58
C TRP A 351 -14.03 -8.42 -12.42
N ARG A 352 -14.77 -7.67 -11.58
CA ARG A 352 -16.21 -7.90 -11.36
C ARG A 352 -17.01 -7.72 -12.63
N HIS A 353 -16.69 -6.71 -13.46
CA HIS A 353 -17.35 -6.46 -14.73
C HIS A 353 -17.05 -7.58 -15.74
N MET A 354 -15.78 -7.94 -15.89
CA MET A 354 -15.39 -9.08 -16.74
C MET A 354 -16.12 -10.37 -16.37
N LYS A 355 -16.28 -10.64 -15.06
CA LYS A 355 -17.04 -11.80 -14.58
C LYS A 355 -18.53 -11.71 -14.90
N LYS A 356 -19.15 -10.52 -14.79
CA LYS A 356 -20.56 -10.29 -15.19
C LYS A 356 -20.77 -10.53 -16.69
N ASP A 357 -19.79 -10.13 -17.50
CA ASP A 357 -19.79 -10.30 -18.95
C ASP A 357 -19.42 -11.72 -19.39
N GLY A 358 -19.30 -12.66 -18.42
CA GLY A 358 -19.08 -14.09 -18.68
C GLY A 358 -17.62 -14.48 -18.90
N LEU A 359 -16.67 -13.57 -18.71
CA LEU A 359 -15.24 -13.84 -18.86
C LEU A 359 -14.68 -14.52 -17.62
N THR A 360 -13.91 -15.60 -17.79
CA THR A 360 -13.21 -16.28 -16.68
C THR A 360 -11.80 -15.75 -16.55
N VAL A 361 -11.66 -14.69 -15.77
CA VAL A 361 -10.40 -13.97 -15.50
C VAL A 361 -10.10 -13.96 -14.00
N GLU A 362 -8.84 -13.95 -13.63
CA GLU A 362 -8.37 -13.74 -12.26
C GLU A 362 -7.76 -12.33 -12.13
N THR A 363 -7.85 -11.71 -10.97
CA THR A 363 -7.22 -10.39 -10.70
C THR A 363 -5.72 -10.40 -10.95
N LYS A 364 -5.08 -11.56 -10.76
CA LYS A 364 -3.67 -11.76 -11.07
C LYS A 364 -3.37 -11.59 -12.57
N ASP A 365 -4.24 -12.05 -13.44
CA ASP A 365 -4.06 -11.92 -14.90
C ASP A 365 -4.15 -10.45 -15.31
N ILE A 366 -5.12 -9.71 -14.74
CA ILE A 366 -5.25 -8.26 -14.94
C ILE A 366 -3.99 -7.54 -14.45
N ASN A 367 -3.53 -7.82 -13.23
CA ASN A 367 -2.32 -7.19 -12.69
C ASN A 367 -1.06 -7.50 -13.50
N ASN A 368 -0.94 -8.71 -14.07
CA ASN A 368 0.19 -9.07 -14.92
C ASN A 368 0.18 -8.25 -16.24
N ILE A 369 -0.98 -8.04 -16.83
CA ILE A 369 -1.15 -7.20 -18.05
C ILE A 369 -0.83 -5.74 -17.71
N LEU A 370 -1.39 -5.21 -16.61
CA LEU A 370 -1.13 -3.84 -16.17
C LEU A 370 0.34 -3.60 -15.78
N GLY A 371 1.07 -4.64 -15.42
CA GLY A 371 2.51 -4.59 -15.13
C GLY A 371 3.42 -4.85 -16.34
N SER A 372 2.86 -5.00 -17.55
CA SER A 372 3.60 -5.31 -18.78
C SER A 372 3.76 -4.09 -19.70
N ASP A 373 4.27 -4.32 -20.90
CA ASP A 373 4.37 -3.34 -22.00
C ASP A 373 3.03 -3.00 -22.67
N PHE A 374 1.94 -3.63 -22.23
CA PHE A 374 0.59 -3.20 -22.57
C PHE A 374 0.30 -1.75 -22.13
N VAL A 375 0.89 -1.32 -21.03
CA VAL A 375 0.77 0.04 -20.50
C VAL A 375 1.89 0.91 -21.03
N THR A 376 1.53 2.02 -21.68
CA THR A 376 2.49 2.99 -22.20
C THR A 376 2.91 4.00 -21.14
N ASP A 377 4.16 4.42 -21.18
CA ASP A 377 4.67 5.46 -20.29
C ASP A 377 4.25 6.85 -20.81
N TYR A 378 3.97 7.77 -19.90
CA TYR A 378 3.78 9.17 -20.21
C TYR A 378 4.32 10.06 -19.09
N HIS A 379 4.78 11.25 -19.47
CA HIS A 379 5.26 12.23 -18.53
C HIS A 379 4.28 13.41 -18.49
N PRO A 380 3.51 13.61 -17.42
CA PRO A 380 2.41 14.60 -17.38
C PRO A 380 2.88 16.02 -17.69
N PHE A 381 4.02 16.43 -17.15
CA PHE A 381 4.60 17.74 -17.43
C PHE A 381 5.02 17.91 -18.89
N ARG A 382 5.72 16.93 -19.49
CA ARG A 382 6.13 16.99 -20.90
C ARG A 382 4.93 17.00 -21.82
N SER A 383 3.95 16.15 -21.55
CA SER A 383 2.72 16.08 -22.35
C SER A 383 1.94 17.41 -22.34
N TRP A 384 1.88 18.07 -21.16
CA TRP A 384 1.25 19.37 -21.06
C TRP A 384 2.07 20.44 -21.81
N ILE A 385 3.37 20.49 -21.63
CA ILE A 385 4.27 21.45 -22.31
C ILE A 385 4.22 21.32 -23.83
N GLU A 386 4.16 20.09 -24.35
CA GLU A 386 4.06 19.83 -25.79
C GLU A 386 2.72 20.30 -26.38
N SER A 387 1.71 20.51 -25.56
CA SER A 387 0.41 21.06 -25.97
C SER A 387 0.37 22.60 -25.97
N LEU A 388 1.39 23.27 -25.39
CA LEU A 388 1.39 24.73 -25.28
C LEU A 388 1.66 25.41 -26.62
N PRO A 389 1.06 26.58 -26.87
CA PRO A 389 1.43 27.43 -28.01
C PRO A 389 2.89 27.89 -27.86
N ALA A 390 3.53 28.19 -29.00
CA ALA A 390 4.86 28.78 -28.98
C ALA A 390 4.79 30.18 -28.32
N TRP A 391 5.86 30.53 -27.57
CA TRP A 391 5.99 31.89 -27.03
C TRP A 391 6.06 32.91 -28.16
N ASP A 392 5.38 34.05 -28.00
CA ASP A 392 5.35 35.15 -28.97
C ASP A 392 6.66 35.94 -29.08
N GLU A 393 7.63 35.69 -28.17
CA GLU A 393 8.96 36.34 -28.09
C GLU A 393 8.91 37.84 -27.72
N GLU A 394 7.76 38.42 -27.52
CA GLU A 394 7.53 39.83 -27.20
C GLU A 394 7.10 40.03 -25.75
N THR A 395 6.14 39.22 -25.27
CA THR A 395 5.54 39.36 -23.95
C THR A 395 6.38 38.67 -22.88
N ASP A 396 6.80 39.39 -21.85
CA ASP A 396 7.49 38.81 -20.68
C ASP A 396 6.47 38.35 -19.65
N TYR A 397 5.88 37.15 -19.87
CA TYR A 397 4.89 36.56 -18.99
C TYR A 397 5.45 36.22 -17.61
N LEU A 398 6.73 35.85 -17.51
CA LEU A 398 7.39 35.60 -16.23
C LEU A 398 7.48 36.86 -15.39
N ARG A 399 7.81 37.99 -16.02
CA ARG A 399 7.82 39.30 -15.34
C ARG A 399 6.42 39.66 -14.86
N THR A 400 5.41 39.47 -15.68
CA THR A 400 4.01 39.72 -15.31
C THR A 400 3.61 38.92 -14.07
N PHE A 401 3.99 37.65 -14.00
CA PHE A 401 3.68 36.81 -12.84
C PHE A 401 4.46 37.23 -11.59
N PHE A 402 5.77 37.41 -11.70
CA PHE A 402 6.61 37.75 -10.56
C PHE A 402 6.42 39.20 -10.07
N SER A 403 5.87 40.11 -10.88
CA SER A 403 5.54 41.47 -10.44
C SER A 403 4.40 41.53 -9.40
N MET A 404 3.69 40.42 -9.18
CA MET A 404 2.73 40.31 -8.07
C MET A 404 3.40 40.31 -6.69
N VAL A 405 4.71 40.09 -6.62
CA VAL A 405 5.48 40.01 -5.37
C VAL A 405 6.21 41.31 -5.12
N HIS A 406 5.92 41.97 -4.01
CA HIS A 406 6.55 43.22 -3.62
C HIS A 406 7.50 42.99 -2.43
N CYS A 407 8.79 43.24 -2.65
CA CYS A 407 9.84 43.04 -1.65
C CYS A 407 10.16 44.36 -0.92
N LYS A 408 10.55 44.27 0.37
CA LYS A 408 11.01 45.43 1.18
C LYS A 408 12.50 45.73 1.01
N ASP A 409 13.29 44.70 0.79
CA ASP A 409 14.75 44.70 0.90
C ASP A 409 15.44 44.61 -0.47
N THR A 410 14.67 44.46 -1.55
CA THR A 410 15.18 44.09 -2.86
C THR A 410 14.45 44.88 -3.93
N SER A 411 15.15 45.34 -4.97
CA SER A 411 14.52 45.95 -6.15
C SER A 411 13.75 44.90 -6.97
N ASP A 412 12.74 45.35 -7.70
CA ASP A 412 11.92 44.47 -8.57
C ASP A 412 12.79 43.78 -9.64
N GLU A 413 13.84 44.47 -10.15
CA GLU A 413 14.76 43.90 -11.13
C GLU A 413 15.65 42.79 -10.55
N GLU A 414 16.12 42.98 -9.32
CA GLU A 414 16.94 41.98 -8.64
C GLU A 414 16.09 40.79 -8.22
N PHE A 415 14.89 41.02 -7.69
CA PHE A 415 13.95 39.96 -7.37
C PHE A 415 13.61 39.14 -8.61
N TYR A 416 13.22 39.82 -9.69
CA TYR A 416 12.88 39.16 -10.95
C TYR A 416 14.05 38.33 -11.51
N PHE A 417 15.28 38.83 -11.43
CA PHE A 417 16.46 38.08 -11.87
C PHE A 417 16.56 36.72 -11.15
N TYR A 418 16.55 36.71 -9.83
CA TYR A 418 16.64 35.46 -9.06
C TYR A 418 15.42 34.56 -9.22
N ALA A 419 14.23 35.11 -9.21
CA ALA A 419 12.98 34.38 -9.37
C ALA A 419 12.89 33.72 -10.75
N ARG A 420 13.28 34.44 -11.81
CA ARG A 420 13.37 33.89 -13.17
C ARG A 420 14.39 32.77 -13.27
N CYS A 421 15.61 32.96 -12.74
CA CYS A 421 16.64 31.89 -12.73
C CYS A 421 16.10 30.64 -12.03
N TRP A 422 15.50 30.80 -10.86
CA TRP A 422 14.92 29.68 -10.11
C TRP A 422 13.79 28.99 -10.87
N PHE A 423 12.90 29.73 -11.52
CA PHE A 423 11.79 29.18 -12.30
C PHE A 423 12.28 28.41 -13.53
N LEU A 424 13.24 28.96 -14.26
CA LEU A 424 13.88 28.26 -15.40
C LEU A 424 14.57 26.98 -14.94
N ALA A 425 15.28 27.01 -13.80
CA ALA A 425 15.89 25.82 -13.22
C ALA A 425 14.84 24.77 -12.80
N MET A 426 13.68 25.19 -12.27
CA MET A 426 12.56 24.32 -11.96
C MET A 426 12.04 23.62 -13.23
N VAL A 427 11.78 24.36 -14.30
CA VAL A 427 11.32 23.78 -15.57
C VAL A 427 12.38 22.87 -16.17
N ALA A 428 13.65 23.26 -16.14
CA ALA A 428 14.75 22.47 -16.68
C ALA A 428 14.95 21.16 -15.91
N SER A 429 14.82 21.15 -14.57
CA SER A 429 14.99 19.94 -13.75
C SER A 429 13.93 18.87 -14.00
N VAL A 430 12.73 19.25 -14.46
CA VAL A 430 11.69 18.30 -14.86
C VAL A 430 11.92 17.76 -16.28
N LEU A 431 12.58 18.53 -17.13
CA LEU A 431 12.83 18.16 -18.53
C LEU A 431 14.12 17.36 -18.73
N ASP A 432 15.15 17.61 -17.92
CA ASP A 432 16.45 16.94 -18.02
C ASP A 432 16.89 16.40 -16.66
N GLU A 433 16.99 15.08 -16.54
CA GLU A 433 17.41 14.35 -15.34
C GLU A 433 18.81 14.76 -14.82
N LYS A 434 19.62 15.43 -15.65
CA LYS A 434 20.96 15.92 -15.26
C LYS A 434 20.92 17.28 -14.59
N VAL A 435 19.80 17.97 -14.66
CA VAL A 435 19.60 19.29 -14.08
C VAL A 435 18.97 19.15 -12.70
N ILE A 436 19.56 19.77 -11.69
CA ILE A 436 19.02 19.84 -10.35
C ILE A 436 18.92 21.30 -9.95
N ASN A 437 17.74 21.73 -9.56
CA ASN A 437 17.56 23.04 -8.95
C ASN A 437 18.03 22.98 -7.48
N HIS A 438 19.16 23.60 -7.19
CA HIS A 438 19.76 23.61 -5.84
C HIS A 438 19.28 24.78 -4.99
N GLU A 439 18.73 25.80 -5.59
CA GLU A 439 18.28 27.02 -4.93
C GLU A 439 16.87 26.83 -4.37
N ILE A 440 16.63 27.45 -3.20
CA ILE A 440 15.38 27.45 -2.48
C ILE A 440 14.80 28.86 -2.52
N LEU A 441 13.77 29.10 -3.34
CA LEU A 441 13.07 30.38 -3.37
C LEU A 441 12.34 30.60 -2.05
N THR A 442 12.75 31.62 -1.28
CA THR A 442 12.34 31.74 0.12
C THR A 442 11.67 33.08 0.38
N PHE A 443 10.42 33.05 0.86
CA PHE A 443 9.64 34.24 1.18
C PHE A 443 9.51 34.40 2.69
N ILE A 444 10.05 35.51 3.20
CA ILE A 444 10.03 35.89 4.62
C ILE A 444 9.12 37.11 4.78
N GLY A 445 8.22 37.09 5.75
CA GLY A 445 7.33 38.22 6.00
C GLY A 445 6.15 37.86 6.92
N GLN A 446 5.31 38.82 7.19
CA GLN A 446 4.17 38.66 8.08
C GLN A 446 3.23 37.54 7.62
N GLN A 447 2.52 36.95 8.57
CA GLN A 447 1.47 35.97 8.28
C GLN A 447 0.30 36.67 7.52
N GLY A 448 -0.32 35.95 6.59
CA GLY A 448 -1.45 36.47 5.82
C GLY A 448 -1.06 37.25 4.53
N THR A 449 0.22 37.33 4.17
CA THR A 449 0.69 38.02 2.97
C THR A 449 0.71 37.14 1.71
N TYR A 450 -0.09 36.09 1.64
CA TYR A 450 -0.22 35.15 0.51
C TYR A 450 1.04 34.37 0.09
N LYS A 451 2.09 34.30 0.92
CA LYS A 451 3.35 33.59 0.57
C LYS A 451 3.12 32.16 0.08
N SER A 452 2.49 31.32 0.91
CA SER A 452 2.22 29.92 0.54
C SER A 452 1.22 29.80 -0.62
N SER A 453 0.26 30.71 -0.69
CA SER A 453 -0.70 30.77 -1.83
C SER A 453 -0.01 31.09 -3.14
N PHE A 454 0.93 32.03 -3.13
CA PHE A 454 1.74 32.35 -4.33
C PHE A 454 2.57 31.15 -4.76
N MET A 455 3.28 30.51 -3.83
CA MET A 455 4.08 29.29 -4.13
C MET A 455 3.22 28.17 -4.73
N TYR A 456 2.02 27.96 -4.20
CA TYR A 456 1.08 26.96 -4.75
C TYR A 456 0.62 27.31 -6.17
N ASN A 457 0.43 28.60 -6.46
CA ASN A 457 -0.01 29.11 -7.75
C ASN A 457 1.11 29.26 -8.78
N ILE A 458 2.36 28.90 -8.47
CA ILE A 458 3.43 28.75 -9.48
C ILE A 458 3.08 27.60 -10.43
N LEU A 459 2.51 26.50 -9.92
CA LEU A 459 2.07 25.39 -10.76
C LEU A 459 0.65 25.62 -11.32
N PRO A 460 0.45 25.37 -12.62
CA PRO A 460 -0.87 25.45 -13.23
C PRO A 460 -1.81 24.39 -12.62
N PRO A 461 -3.14 24.62 -12.65
CA PRO A 461 -4.12 23.71 -12.02
C PRO A 461 -3.96 22.23 -12.39
N ILE A 462 -3.57 21.95 -13.64
CA ILE A 462 -3.35 20.58 -14.14
C ILE A 462 -2.13 19.88 -13.50
N LEU A 463 -1.16 20.64 -12.98
CA LEU A 463 0.07 20.11 -12.37
C LEU A 463 0.13 20.24 -10.85
N ARG A 464 -0.92 20.76 -10.22
CA ARG A 464 -0.96 20.98 -8.75
C ARG A 464 -0.91 19.71 -7.93
N ASP A 465 -1.24 18.57 -8.52
CA ASP A 465 -1.11 17.27 -7.86
C ASP A 465 0.37 16.87 -7.63
N TYR A 466 1.30 17.59 -8.27
CA TYR A 466 2.77 17.45 -8.10
C TYR A 466 3.36 18.57 -7.22
N TYR A 467 2.53 19.24 -6.43
CA TYR A 467 2.94 20.16 -5.38
C TYR A 467 2.78 19.49 -4.02
N ALA A 468 3.82 19.53 -3.23
CA ALA A 468 3.80 18.99 -1.87
C ALA A 468 4.22 20.05 -0.85
N THR A 469 3.74 19.91 0.37
CA THR A 469 4.11 20.76 1.50
C THR A 469 4.78 19.93 2.58
N LYS A 470 5.85 20.44 3.16
CA LYS A 470 6.55 19.80 4.26
C LYS A 470 6.81 20.82 5.38
N ASN A 471 6.33 20.50 6.58
CA ASN A 471 6.44 21.35 7.77
C ASN A 471 7.18 20.68 8.94
N ASN A 472 7.68 19.45 8.78
CA ASN A 472 8.39 18.71 9.83
C ASN A 472 9.73 18.18 9.29
N TRP A 473 10.83 18.66 9.86
CA TRP A 473 12.22 18.35 9.46
C TRP A 473 12.98 17.54 10.50
N TYR A 474 12.34 17.22 11.62
CA TYR A 474 12.98 16.52 12.74
C TYR A 474 13.57 15.17 12.33
N MET A 475 12.94 14.47 11.38
CA MET A 475 13.42 13.19 10.87
C MET A 475 13.00 13.03 9.41
N LEU A 476 13.98 13.01 8.49
CA LEU A 476 13.73 12.64 7.11
C LEU A 476 13.51 11.14 6.98
N THR A 477 12.41 10.76 6.37
CA THR A 477 12.01 9.37 6.10
C THR A 477 12.30 9.00 4.64
N LYS A 478 12.17 7.72 4.30
CA LYS A 478 12.23 7.30 2.89
C LYS A 478 11.15 7.93 2.03
N ASP A 479 9.98 8.17 2.60
CA ASP A 479 8.86 8.78 1.89
C ASP A 479 9.15 10.26 1.55
N ASP A 480 9.89 10.96 2.42
CA ASP A 480 10.34 12.32 2.13
C ASP A 480 11.30 12.36 0.94
N TYR A 481 12.21 11.37 0.82
CA TYR A 481 13.08 11.29 -0.36
C TYR A 481 12.31 10.94 -1.63
N ILE A 482 11.27 10.10 -1.53
CA ILE A 482 10.40 9.79 -2.68
C ILE A 482 9.71 11.05 -3.18
N MET A 483 9.32 11.98 -2.31
CA MET A 483 8.73 13.26 -2.70
C MET A 483 9.62 14.06 -3.66
N LEU A 484 10.97 13.93 -3.59
CA LEU A 484 11.89 14.60 -4.52
C LEU A 484 11.76 14.11 -5.96
N ALA A 485 11.32 12.89 -6.16
CA ALA A 485 11.13 12.29 -7.49
C ALA A 485 9.69 12.45 -8.01
N GLU A 486 8.71 12.43 -7.10
CA GLU A 486 7.29 12.41 -7.45
C GLU A 486 6.65 13.81 -7.58
N ASN A 487 7.31 14.86 -7.07
CA ASN A 487 6.77 16.22 -7.09
C ASN A 487 7.64 17.14 -7.94
N ILE A 488 6.99 18.08 -8.61
CA ILE A 488 7.67 19.17 -9.35
C ILE A 488 8.16 20.23 -8.35
N MET A 489 7.39 20.45 -7.29
CA MET A 489 7.67 21.50 -6.32
C MET A 489 7.31 21.05 -4.90
N ILE A 490 8.22 21.32 -3.94
CA ILE A 490 8.01 21.06 -2.53
C ILE A 490 8.17 22.37 -1.76
N SER A 491 7.11 22.78 -1.06
CA SER A 491 7.12 23.94 -0.16
C SER A 491 7.53 23.56 1.24
N LEU A 492 8.56 24.22 1.73
CA LEU A 492 9.06 24.12 3.09
C LEU A 492 8.37 25.21 3.93
N GLU A 493 7.44 24.79 4.78
CA GLU A 493 6.70 25.72 5.61
C GLU A 493 7.35 25.86 6.99
N GLU A 494 7.19 27.07 7.59
CA GLU A 494 7.64 27.36 8.96
C GLU A 494 9.14 27.11 9.20
N ILE A 495 9.97 27.53 8.23
CA ILE A 495 11.44 27.34 8.33
C ILE A 495 12.08 28.04 9.54
N ASP A 496 11.38 28.96 10.17
CA ASP A 496 11.84 29.71 11.35
C ASP A 496 12.12 28.84 12.58
N SER A 497 11.49 27.68 12.65
CA SER A 497 11.58 26.74 13.77
C SER A 497 12.70 25.70 13.56
N MET A 498 13.43 25.74 12.45
CA MET A 498 14.43 24.72 12.13
C MET A 498 15.67 24.83 13.01
N THR A 499 16.03 23.73 13.64
CA THR A 499 17.30 23.59 14.35
C THR A 499 18.49 23.46 13.40
N THR A 500 19.72 23.71 13.89
CA THR A 500 20.94 23.52 13.10
C THR A 500 21.05 22.09 12.53
N GLN A 501 20.57 21.08 13.25
CA GLN A 501 20.57 19.70 12.79
C GLN A 501 19.62 19.50 11.60
N GLU A 502 18.44 20.08 11.65
CA GLU A 502 17.44 20.02 10.56
C GLU A 502 17.93 20.77 9.31
N VAL A 503 18.58 21.92 9.48
CA VAL A 503 19.24 22.63 8.38
C VAL A 503 20.31 21.76 7.70
N ASN A 504 21.11 21.02 8.47
CA ASN A 504 22.10 20.10 7.91
C ASN A 504 21.45 18.90 7.19
N GLN A 505 20.35 18.36 7.69
CA GLN A 505 19.58 17.34 6.99
C GLN A 505 18.99 17.89 5.68
N LEU A 506 18.46 19.10 5.69
CA LEU A 506 17.95 19.76 4.51
C LEU A 506 19.05 19.95 3.46
N LYS A 507 20.28 20.30 3.84
CA LYS A 507 21.42 20.41 2.91
C LYS A 507 21.69 19.08 2.21
N ALA A 508 21.68 17.96 2.91
CA ALA A 508 21.83 16.64 2.31
C ALA A 508 20.66 16.33 1.37
N PHE A 509 19.43 16.60 1.80
CA PHE A 509 18.22 16.43 1.03
C PHE A 509 18.24 17.25 -0.29
N THR A 510 18.71 18.51 -0.24
CA THR A 510 18.80 19.38 -1.42
C THR A 510 19.89 18.99 -2.42
N THR A 511 20.84 18.14 -2.04
CA THR A 511 21.94 17.71 -2.92
C THR A 511 21.76 16.29 -3.48
N GLU A 512 20.76 15.55 -3.02
CA GLU A 512 20.51 14.20 -3.51
C GLU A 512 20.06 14.21 -4.97
N PRO A 513 20.81 13.60 -5.90
CA PRO A 513 20.48 13.65 -7.33
C PRO A 513 19.48 12.56 -7.74
N HIS A 514 19.41 11.47 -7.00
CA HIS A 514 18.57 10.32 -7.32
C HIS A 514 17.99 9.71 -6.06
N VAL A 515 16.77 9.23 -6.16
CA VAL A 515 16.07 8.54 -5.09
C VAL A 515 16.01 7.06 -5.40
N LYS A 516 16.55 6.21 -4.53
CA LYS A 516 16.42 4.77 -4.64
C LYS A 516 15.27 4.28 -3.79
N ALA A 517 14.14 4.00 -4.42
CA ALA A 517 12.94 3.58 -3.74
C ALA A 517 12.19 2.46 -4.49
N ARG A 518 11.25 1.84 -3.79
CA ARG A 518 10.31 0.92 -4.40
C ARG A 518 9.04 1.70 -4.72
N PRO A 519 8.65 1.81 -6.00
CA PRO A 519 7.39 2.44 -6.36
C PRO A 519 6.20 1.69 -5.75
N PRO A 520 5.06 2.34 -5.56
CA PRO A 520 3.81 1.67 -5.21
C PRO A 520 3.56 0.50 -6.20
N TYR A 521 3.23 -0.69 -5.67
CA TYR A 521 3.04 -1.93 -6.43
C TYR A 521 4.28 -2.50 -7.14
N GLY A 522 5.43 -1.84 -7.11
CA GLY A 522 6.68 -2.35 -7.66
C GLY A 522 7.26 -3.50 -6.83
N ARG A 523 7.81 -4.54 -7.48
CA ARG A 523 8.51 -5.65 -6.80
C ARG A 523 9.97 -5.33 -6.49
N HIS A 524 10.58 -4.42 -7.26
CA HIS A 524 11.98 -4.07 -7.20
C HIS A 524 12.17 -2.59 -6.87
N GLN A 525 13.30 -2.26 -6.26
CA GLN A 525 13.73 -0.87 -6.13
C GLN A 525 14.18 -0.36 -7.49
N ILE A 526 13.81 0.87 -7.81
CA ILE A 526 14.29 1.61 -8.98
C ILE A 526 15.04 2.86 -8.53
N LEU A 527 15.88 3.36 -9.40
CA LEU A 527 16.55 4.64 -9.25
C LEU A 527 15.72 5.68 -9.99
N MET A 528 15.17 6.63 -9.24
CA MET A 528 14.33 7.71 -9.76
C MET A 528 15.15 9.00 -9.78
N PRO A 529 15.16 9.78 -10.87
CA PRO A 529 15.79 11.09 -10.89
C PRO A 529 15.04 12.03 -9.95
N ARG A 530 15.77 12.94 -9.31
CA ARG A 530 15.15 14.05 -8.59
C ARG A 530 14.66 15.08 -9.61
N VAL A 531 13.39 15.47 -9.50
CA VAL A 531 12.77 16.52 -10.31
C VAL A 531 12.30 17.72 -9.47
N ALA A 532 12.14 17.54 -8.17
CA ALA A 532 11.58 18.56 -7.30
C ALA A 532 12.49 19.78 -7.14
N SER A 533 11.93 20.94 -7.36
CA SER A 533 12.46 22.22 -6.91
C SER A 533 11.87 22.60 -5.55
N LEU A 534 12.65 23.31 -4.75
CA LEU A 534 12.25 23.68 -3.41
C LEU A 534 11.89 25.17 -3.33
N CYS A 535 10.83 25.47 -2.61
CA CYS A 535 10.53 26.82 -2.16
C CYS A 535 10.30 26.80 -0.64
N ALA A 536 10.32 27.96 -0.01
CA ALA A 536 10.18 28.04 1.45
C ALA A 536 9.40 29.30 1.88
N THR A 537 8.70 29.21 3.01
CA THR A 537 8.05 30.34 3.66
C THR A 537 8.43 30.43 5.13
N GLY A 538 8.64 31.63 5.62
CA GLY A 538 8.92 31.92 7.02
C GLY A 538 8.39 33.28 7.46
N ASN A 539 8.42 33.53 8.77
CA ASN A 539 7.96 34.79 9.36
C ASN A 539 9.11 35.58 10.01
N ASN A 540 10.21 34.91 10.34
CA ASN A 540 11.35 35.53 11.00
C ASN A 540 12.47 35.84 10.01
N ILE A 541 12.96 37.07 10.03
CA ILE A 541 14.05 37.51 9.15
C ILE A 541 15.34 36.71 9.44
N THR A 542 15.66 36.45 10.69
CA THR A 542 16.89 35.76 11.09
C THR A 542 16.65 34.24 11.20
N PHE A 543 16.53 33.56 10.06
CA PHE A 543 16.29 32.12 10.01
C PHE A 543 17.51 31.29 9.61
N LEU A 544 18.59 31.91 9.08
CA LEU A 544 19.79 31.22 8.69
C LEU A 544 20.73 31.05 9.88
N SER A 545 20.89 29.81 10.35
CA SER A 545 21.77 29.48 11.48
C SER A 545 23.19 29.08 11.10
N ASP A 546 23.46 28.82 9.80
CA ASP A 546 24.76 28.36 9.32
C ASP A 546 25.45 29.39 8.43
N HIS A 547 26.72 29.69 8.75
CA HIS A 547 27.54 30.64 7.99
C HIS A 547 28.11 30.06 6.69
N SER A 548 28.06 28.75 6.46
CA SER A 548 28.81 28.08 5.39
C SER A 548 27.97 27.52 4.23
N GLY A 549 26.63 27.52 4.34
CA GLY A 549 25.76 26.84 3.37
C GLY A 549 24.67 27.71 2.74
N ASN A 550 24.77 29.02 2.86
CA ASN A 550 23.69 29.95 2.55
C ASN A 550 23.42 30.15 1.06
N ARG A 551 24.33 29.76 0.17
CA ARG A 551 24.19 29.89 -1.28
C ARG A 551 22.96 29.18 -1.89
N ARG A 552 22.32 28.28 -1.12
CA ARG A 552 21.10 27.58 -1.57
C ARG A 552 19.84 28.40 -1.37
N TRP A 553 19.89 29.36 -0.46
CA TRP A 553 18.72 30.15 -0.09
C TRP A 553 18.64 31.40 -0.95
N LEU A 554 17.49 31.64 -1.56
CA LEU A 554 17.13 32.88 -2.23
C LEU A 554 16.07 33.61 -1.38
N PRO A 555 16.46 34.23 -0.24
CA PRO A 555 15.51 34.84 0.68
C PRO A 555 15.09 36.23 0.20
N PHE A 556 13.82 36.55 0.33
CA PHE A 556 13.23 37.85 0.05
C PHE A 556 12.31 38.26 1.17
N LEU A 557 12.48 39.49 1.66
CA LEU A 557 11.61 40.06 2.67
C LEU A 557 10.38 40.64 1.99
N ILE A 558 9.26 39.95 2.14
CA ILE A 558 8.00 40.28 1.47
C ILE A 558 7.30 41.43 2.21
N ASP A 559 6.90 42.45 1.46
CA ASP A 559 5.99 43.48 1.92
C ASP A 559 4.56 43.00 1.77
N HIS A 560 4.15 42.73 0.56
CA HIS A 560 2.86 42.13 0.24
C HIS A 560 2.95 41.35 -1.08
N ILE A 561 1.96 40.52 -1.33
CA ILE A 561 1.77 39.80 -2.59
C ILE A 561 0.32 40.07 -3.03
N ASP A 562 0.13 40.42 -4.30
CA ASP A 562 -1.20 40.56 -4.87
C ASP A 562 -1.95 39.23 -4.78
N ASN A 563 -3.25 39.28 -4.54
CA ASN A 563 -4.06 38.09 -4.29
C ASN A 563 -3.98 37.08 -5.47
N PRO A 564 -3.25 35.95 -5.34
CA PRO A 564 -3.05 35.02 -6.45
C PRO A 564 -4.32 34.24 -6.84
N TRP A 565 -5.36 34.29 -6.01
CA TRP A 565 -6.64 33.64 -6.30
C TRP A 565 -7.58 34.50 -7.15
N GLU A 566 -7.33 35.81 -7.21
CA GLU A 566 -8.09 36.76 -8.02
C GLU A 566 -7.34 37.15 -9.30
N ALA A 567 -6.03 36.83 -9.39
CA ALA A 567 -5.20 37.14 -10.53
C ALA A 567 -5.43 36.14 -11.68
N GLU A 568 -5.51 36.65 -12.89
CA GLU A 568 -5.46 35.82 -14.10
C GLU A 568 -4.00 35.50 -14.44
N ILE A 569 -3.54 34.32 -14.00
CA ILE A 569 -2.14 33.90 -14.18
C ILE A 569 -1.96 33.30 -15.57
N PRO A 570 -1.05 33.86 -16.39
CA PRO A 570 -0.83 33.42 -17.78
C PRO A 570 0.06 32.18 -17.86
N TYR A 571 -0.39 31.04 -17.29
CA TYR A 571 0.41 29.82 -17.17
C TYR A 571 1.01 29.34 -18.50
N GLU A 572 0.20 29.32 -19.57
CA GLU A 572 0.67 28.86 -20.89
C GLU A 572 1.81 29.72 -21.41
N GLY A 573 1.67 31.03 -21.32
CA GLY A 573 2.73 31.97 -21.71
C GLY A 573 3.99 31.85 -20.87
N MET A 574 3.87 31.74 -19.55
CA MET A 574 5.01 31.60 -18.62
C MET A 574 5.85 30.36 -18.94
N TYR A 575 5.22 29.21 -19.10
CA TYR A 575 5.93 27.96 -19.37
C TYR A 575 6.42 27.88 -20.80
N ALA A 576 5.69 28.40 -21.78
CA ALA A 576 6.16 28.53 -23.16
C ALA A 576 7.40 29.43 -23.27
N GLN A 577 7.40 30.58 -22.57
CA GLN A 577 8.55 31.47 -22.45
C GLN A 577 9.74 30.76 -21.80
N ALA A 578 9.54 30.08 -20.67
CA ALA A 578 10.60 29.36 -19.96
C ALA A 578 11.31 28.34 -20.87
N ILE A 579 10.52 27.54 -21.59
CA ILE A 579 11.04 26.51 -22.51
C ILE A 579 11.81 27.15 -23.66
N ALA A 580 11.29 28.22 -24.26
CA ALA A 580 11.99 28.94 -25.33
C ALA A 580 13.33 29.49 -24.86
N LEU A 581 13.39 30.07 -23.66
CA LEU A 581 14.63 30.59 -23.06
C LEU A 581 15.63 29.46 -22.75
N ILE A 582 15.19 28.34 -22.17
CA ILE A 582 16.07 27.18 -21.92
C ILE A 582 16.63 26.63 -23.23
N ARG A 583 15.77 26.47 -24.26
CA ARG A 583 16.23 25.98 -25.59
C ARG A 583 17.19 26.91 -26.29
N ARG A 584 17.15 28.21 -26.01
CA ARG A 584 18.12 29.20 -26.48
C ARG A 584 19.43 29.18 -25.71
N GLY A 585 19.55 28.39 -24.65
CA GLY A 585 20.74 28.33 -23.80
C GLY A 585 20.83 29.45 -22.78
N GLU A 586 19.69 30.06 -22.42
CA GLU A 586 19.64 31.05 -21.33
C GLU A 586 20.09 30.40 -20.02
N LYS A 587 20.96 31.12 -19.28
CA LYS A 587 21.46 30.62 -18.00
C LYS A 587 20.37 30.62 -16.95
N PHE A 588 20.22 29.48 -16.28
CA PHE A 588 19.29 29.29 -15.13
C PHE A 588 20.03 28.83 -13.86
N TRP A 589 21.34 29.08 -13.80
CA TRP A 589 22.16 28.86 -12.60
C TRP A 589 23.02 30.11 -12.33
N LEU A 590 23.37 30.31 -11.06
CA LEU A 590 24.20 31.43 -10.64
C LEU A 590 25.68 31.11 -10.88
N ASP A 591 26.42 32.07 -11.44
CA ASP A 591 27.86 31.95 -11.57
C ASP A 591 28.59 32.30 -10.25
N GLY A 592 29.93 32.14 -10.23
CA GLY A 592 30.71 32.36 -9.02
C GLY A 592 30.61 33.78 -8.44
N LYS A 593 30.45 34.82 -9.27
CA LYS A 593 30.25 36.19 -8.83
C LYS A 593 28.88 36.40 -8.23
N GLN A 594 27.85 35.92 -8.89
CA GLN A 594 26.46 35.96 -8.42
C GLN A 594 26.27 35.20 -7.12
N ILE A 595 26.96 34.05 -6.95
CA ILE A 595 26.96 33.29 -5.67
C ILE A 595 27.62 34.11 -4.55
N GLN A 596 28.69 34.86 -4.83
CA GLN A 596 29.31 35.75 -3.83
C GLN A 596 28.35 36.88 -3.45
N GLU A 597 27.74 37.55 -4.42
CA GLU A 597 26.72 38.60 -4.18
C GLU A 597 25.55 38.05 -3.35
N LEU A 598 25.04 36.88 -3.70
CA LEU A 598 24.01 36.21 -2.94
C LEU A 598 24.43 35.91 -1.48
N ASN A 599 25.65 35.40 -1.26
CA ASN A 599 26.14 35.12 0.07
C ASN A 599 26.29 36.42 0.90
N GLU A 600 26.71 37.55 0.31
CA GLU A 600 26.76 38.83 1.02
C GLU A 600 25.35 39.30 1.41
N ARG A 601 24.38 39.20 0.49
CA ARG A 601 22.99 39.53 0.72
C ARG A 601 22.39 38.66 1.85
N ASN A 602 22.69 37.37 1.85
CA ASN A 602 22.16 36.42 2.83
C ASN A 602 22.67 36.66 4.25
N LYS A 603 23.72 37.47 4.45
CA LYS A 603 24.18 37.89 5.79
C LYS A 603 23.10 38.62 6.58
N ALA A 604 22.20 39.34 5.91
CA ALA A 604 21.09 40.05 6.57
C ALA A 604 20.06 39.09 7.23
N PHE A 605 20.04 37.83 6.79
CA PHE A 605 19.12 36.79 7.28
C PHE A 605 19.76 35.82 8.27
N LEU A 606 21.03 36.07 8.65
CA LEU A 606 21.74 35.24 9.64
C LEU A 606 21.19 35.48 11.05
N THR A 607 21.04 34.39 11.79
CA THR A 607 20.80 34.44 13.23
C THR A 607 22.03 35.06 13.90
N PRO A 608 21.86 36.10 14.75
CA PRO A 608 22.96 36.69 15.49
C PRO A 608 23.72 35.63 16.32
N ASP A 609 25.05 35.69 16.30
CA ASP A 609 25.88 34.87 17.16
C ASP A 609 26.07 35.60 18.49
N PRO A 610 25.47 35.17 19.61
CA PRO A 610 25.55 35.87 20.88
C PRO A 610 26.99 36.02 21.38
N ALA A 611 27.84 35.01 21.10
CA ALA A 611 29.25 35.08 21.53
C ALA A 611 30.01 36.14 20.74
N LYS A 612 29.79 36.25 19.44
CA LYS A 612 30.37 37.26 18.58
C LYS A 612 29.90 38.67 18.94
N GLU A 613 28.58 38.82 19.22
CA GLU A 613 28.02 40.11 19.65
C GLU A 613 28.61 40.56 21.00
N MET A 614 28.74 39.64 21.97
CA MET A 614 29.41 39.92 23.22
C MET A 614 30.86 40.33 23.02
N ILE A 615 31.63 39.66 22.17
CA ILE A 615 33.00 40.02 21.83
C ILE A 615 33.07 41.41 21.21
N VAL A 616 32.23 41.73 20.22
CA VAL A 616 32.20 43.04 19.55
C VAL A 616 31.74 44.13 20.52
N THR A 617 30.84 43.84 21.46
CA THR A 617 30.32 44.81 22.44
C THR A 617 31.32 45.13 23.53
N PHE A 618 32.06 44.12 24.00
CA PHE A 618 32.96 44.28 25.18
C PHE A 618 34.43 44.38 24.82
N PHE A 619 34.84 44.05 23.59
CA PHE A 619 36.25 44.09 23.15
C PHE A 619 36.37 44.94 21.89
N THR A 620 36.97 46.11 22.04
CA THR A 620 37.39 46.97 20.89
C THR A 620 38.69 46.48 20.32
N LYS A 621 38.82 46.51 18.98
CA LYS A 621 40.07 46.22 18.30
C LYS A 621 41.13 47.20 18.77
N PRO A 622 42.33 46.79 19.23
CA PRO A 622 43.37 47.70 19.66
C PRO A 622 43.76 48.61 18.48
N ILE A 623 43.71 49.92 18.74
CA ILE A 623 44.17 50.94 17.79
C ILE A 623 45.70 51.08 18.05
N GLY A 624 46.51 50.47 17.19
CA GLY A 624 47.95 50.62 17.19
C GLY A 624 48.73 49.31 17.30
N GLU A 625 49.73 49.20 16.52
CA GLU A 625 50.79 48.23 16.31
C GLU A 625 50.75 46.86 16.98
N SER A 626 50.99 45.85 16.13
CA SER A 626 51.15 44.44 16.40
C SER A 626 51.69 44.10 17.79
N VAL A 627 50.88 43.43 18.61
CA VAL A 627 51.38 42.61 19.71
C VAL A 627 51.79 41.29 19.07
N THR A 628 53.08 41.09 18.91
CA THR A 628 53.69 39.78 18.67
C THR A 628 53.47 38.92 19.91
N PRO A 629 53.16 37.59 19.77
CA PRO A 629 52.86 36.72 20.87
C PRO A 629 54.03 36.50 21.83
#